data_988359f6ef022c56572a9b139f820855
#
_entry.id   988359f6ef022c56572a9b139f820855
#
_cell.length_a   1.000
_cell.length_b   1.000
_cell.length_c   1.000
_cell.angle_alpha   90.00
_cell.angle_beta   90.00
_cell.angle_gamma   90.00
#
_symmetry.space_group_name_H-M   'P 1'
#
loop_
_entity.id
_entity.type
_entity.pdbx_description
1 polymer ?
#
loop_
_entity_poly.entity_id
_entity_poly.type
_entity_poly.pdbx_seq_one_letter_code
_entity_poly.pdbx_strand_id
1 'polypeptide(L)'
;MYHNLEWIGELDIEYDSSTFDTDPFEPQPDGVSTIFPFWVLGNSTQKGYIELPYTLPQDHCLFVIMGEKNIDIWKKKLDWIAEQGGMALLITHPDYMSFEGKNPSTEEYPAEYYRHFLNYIQAKYKDSYWHALPRDVAGIWAEKFRKP
;
A
#
# COMPACT_ATOMS: atom_id res chain seq x y z
N MET A 1 -10.92 -10.22 -2.19
CA MET A 1 -12.02 -9.86 -1.26
C MET A 1 -12.85 -8.81 -1.98
N TYR A 2 -14.13 -9.05 -2.21
CA TYR A 2 -14.99 -8.07 -2.90
C TYR A 2 -15.39 -7.02 -1.87
N HIS A 3 -14.81 -5.83 -1.99
CA HIS A 3 -15.15 -4.71 -1.12
C HIS A 3 -16.14 -3.79 -1.85
N ASN A 4 -17.32 -3.67 -1.29
CA ASN A 4 -18.14 -2.53 -1.62
C ASN A 4 -17.70 -1.37 -0.73
N LEU A 5 -16.99 -0.42 -1.30
CA LEU A 5 -16.47 0.77 -0.61
C LEU A 5 -17.56 1.58 0.08
N GLU A 6 -18.81 1.50 -0.41
CA GLU A 6 -19.95 2.15 0.23
C GLU A 6 -20.25 1.60 1.62
N TRP A 7 -20.03 0.30 1.86
CA TRP A 7 -20.25 -0.31 3.18
C TRP A 7 -19.26 0.19 4.23
N ILE A 8 -18.02 0.47 3.80
CA ILE A 8 -17.01 1.05 4.68
C ILE A 8 -17.45 2.44 5.14
N GLY A 9 -18.09 3.21 4.26
CA GLY A 9 -18.65 4.52 4.59
C GLY A 9 -19.72 4.50 5.70
N GLU A 10 -20.35 3.34 5.98
CA GLU A 10 -21.30 3.19 7.08
C GLU A 10 -20.64 3.22 8.47
N LEU A 11 -19.32 3.05 8.53
CA LEU A 11 -18.56 2.99 9.78
C LEU A 11 -18.18 4.36 10.36
N ASP A 12 -18.59 5.47 9.73
CA ASP A 12 -18.25 6.87 10.11
C ASP A 12 -16.73 7.07 10.32
N ILE A 13 -15.93 6.53 9.42
CA ILE A 13 -14.48 6.66 9.42
C ILE A 13 -14.01 7.88 8.63
N GLU A 14 -12.79 8.34 8.89
CA GLU A 14 -12.17 9.45 8.15
C GLU A 14 -11.36 8.94 6.95
N TYR A 15 -10.74 7.77 7.07
CA TYR A 15 -9.98 7.14 6.00
C TYR A 15 -10.00 5.62 6.13
N ASP A 16 -9.71 4.94 5.03
CA ASP A 16 -9.54 3.50 4.94
C ASP A 16 -8.35 3.15 4.04
N SER A 17 -7.88 1.92 4.10
CA SER A 17 -6.83 1.38 3.23
C SER A 17 -7.13 -0.08 2.95
N SER A 18 -8.13 -0.32 2.12
CA SER A 18 -8.60 -1.66 1.74
C SER A 18 -8.47 -1.96 0.25
N THR A 19 -8.12 -0.95 -0.54
CA THR A 19 -7.95 -1.11 -1.99
C THR A 19 -6.49 -1.18 -2.38
N PHE A 20 -6.24 -1.59 -3.61
CA PHE A 20 -4.89 -1.67 -4.18
C PHE A 20 -4.84 -1.03 -5.57
N ASP A 21 -3.68 -0.49 -5.93
CA ASP A 21 -3.43 0.04 -7.27
C ASP A 21 -3.41 -1.08 -8.30
N THR A 22 -2.44 -1.98 -8.17
CA THR A 22 -2.28 -3.12 -9.06
C THR A 22 -1.62 -4.27 -8.30
N ASP A 23 -2.33 -5.38 -8.16
CA ASP A 23 -1.77 -6.63 -7.66
C ASP A 23 -2.13 -7.76 -8.63
N PRO A 24 -1.15 -8.49 -9.19
CA PRO A 24 -1.40 -9.49 -10.23
C PRO A 24 -2.20 -10.71 -9.74
N PHE A 25 -2.35 -10.88 -8.43
CA PHE A 25 -3.04 -12.01 -7.82
C PHE A 25 -4.37 -11.66 -7.16
N GLU A 26 -4.67 -10.36 -7.04
CA GLU A 26 -5.96 -9.92 -6.51
C GLU A 26 -7.03 -9.86 -7.63
N PRO A 27 -8.30 -10.10 -7.29
CA PRO A 27 -9.39 -9.93 -8.24
C PRO A 27 -9.45 -8.51 -8.80
N GLN A 28 -9.49 -8.38 -10.10
CA GLN A 28 -9.46 -7.08 -10.78
C GLN A 28 -10.56 -6.08 -10.40
N PRO A 29 -11.78 -6.48 -10.00
CA PRO A 29 -12.80 -5.51 -9.58
C PRO A 29 -12.36 -4.62 -8.42
N ASP A 30 -11.42 -5.06 -7.59
CA ASP A 30 -10.95 -4.33 -6.41
C ASP A 30 -9.74 -3.44 -6.70
N GLY A 31 -9.15 -3.53 -7.88
CA GLY A 31 -8.05 -2.67 -8.32
C GLY A 31 -8.55 -1.27 -8.71
N VAL A 32 -7.98 -0.24 -8.09
CA VAL A 32 -8.41 1.15 -8.28
C VAL A 32 -7.58 1.92 -9.31
N SER A 33 -6.50 1.32 -9.79
CA SER A 33 -5.62 1.87 -10.83
C SER A 33 -5.14 3.30 -10.55
N THR A 34 -4.87 3.61 -9.29
CA THR A 34 -4.32 4.89 -8.85
C THR A 34 -3.30 4.72 -7.75
N ILE A 35 -2.25 5.55 -7.79
CA ILE A 35 -1.23 5.64 -6.75
C ILE A 35 -1.43 6.85 -5.83
N PHE A 36 -2.59 7.46 -5.89
CA PHE A 36 -2.94 8.61 -5.08
C PHE A 36 -4.12 8.30 -4.18
N PRO A 37 -4.20 8.92 -2.98
CA PRO A 37 -5.43 8.91 -2.20
C PRO A 37 -6.59 9.44 -3.02
N PHE A 38 -7.81 9.01 -2.70
CA PHE A 38 -9.01 9.52 -3.37
C PHE A 38 -10.21 9.55 -2.43
N TRP A 39 -11.21 10.36 -2.80
CA TRP A 39 -12.46 10.40 -2.09
C TRP A 39 -13.38 9.25 -2.49
N VAL A 40 -13.83 8.49 -1.51
CA VAL A 40 -15.03 7.65 -1.63
C VAL A 40 -16.20 8.50 -1.17
N LEU A 41 -17.09 8.81 -2.12
CA LEU A 41 -18.20 9.70 -1.84
C LEU A 41 -19.25 9.01 -0.98
N GLY A 42 -19.69 9.71 0.05
CA GLY A 42 -20.87 9.30 0.81
C GLY A 42 -22.17 9.57 0.05
N ASN A 43 -23.24 9.22 0.67
CA ASN A 43 -24.60 9.52 0.19
C ASN A 43 -25.25 10.61 1.08
N SER A 44 -26.57 10.79 1.01
CA SER A 44 -27.29 11.78 1.81
C SER A 44 -27.16 11.62 3.33
N THR A 45 -26.76 10.43 3.81
CA THR A 45 -26.61 10.09 5.22
C THR A 45 -25.17 9.85 5.66
N GLN A 46 -24.24 9.72 4.73
CA GLN A 46 -22.82 9.37 4.97
C GLN A 46 -21.90 10.48 4.49
N LYS A 47 -20.87 10.80 5.27
CA LYS A 47 -19.90 11.86 4.93
C LYS A 47 -18.98 11.51 3.76
N GLY A 48 -18.75 10.23 3.49
CA GLY A 48 -17.64 9.72 2.69
C GLY A 48 -16.31 9.78 3.46
N TYR A 49 -15.28 9.21 2.89
CA TYR A 49 -13.96 9.07 3.51
C TYR A 49 -12.84 9.12 2.45
N ILE A 50 -11.59 9.19 2.91
CA ILE A 50 -10.43 9.11 2.05
C ILE A 50 -9.96 7.65 1.96
N GLU A 51 -9.87 7.13 0.77
CA GLU A 51 -9.25 5.83 0.51
C GLU A 51 -7.77 6.00 0.21
N LEU A 52 -6.94 5.19 0.86
CA LEU A 52 -5.48 5.14 0.71
C LEU A 52 -5.10 3.78 0.09
N PRO A 53 -5.06 3.64 -1.24
CA PRO A 53 -4.73 2.37 -1.85
C PRO A 53 -3.30 1.95 -1.52
N TYR A 54 -3.07 0.67 -1.21
CA TYR A 54 -1.71 0.18 -1.22
C TYR A 54 -1.21 0.06 -2.66
N THR A 55 0.00 0.55 -2.87
CA THR A 55 0.51 0.83 -4.21
C THR A 55 1.72 -0.01 -4.58
N LEU A 56 2.25 -0.73 -3.60
CA LEU A 56 3.31 -1.71 -3.78
C LEU A 56 2.73 -3.11 -3.67
N PRO A 57 3.18 -4.07 -4.51
CA PRO A 57 2.74 -5.46 -4.40
C PRO A 57 3.02 -6.00 -3.00
N GLN A 58 2.07 -6.76 -2.44
CA GLN A 58 2.20 -7.36 -1.13
C GLN A 58 3.38 -8.34 -1.08
N ASP A 59 3.98 -8.47 0.08
CA ASP A 59 5.06 -9.41 0.34
C ASP A 59 4.66 -10.87 0.06
N HIS A 60 3.46 -11.26 0.49
CA HIS A 60 2.92 -12.60 0.21
C HIS A 60 2.83 -12.88 -1.29
N CYS A 61 2.30 -11.94 -2.08
CA CYS A 61 2.23 -12.10 -3.52
C CYS A 61 3.61 -12.28 -4.16
N LEU A 62 4.57 -11.42 -3.80
CA LEU A 62 5.89 -11.47 -4.42
C LEU A 62 6.73 -12.67 -3.98
N PHE A 63 6.85 -12.88 -2.67
CA PHE A 63 7.87 -13.79 -2.16
C PHE A 63 7.35 -15.20 -1.91
N VAL A 64 6.06 -15.35 -1.57
CA VAL A 64 5.45 -16.65 -1.33
C VAL A 64 4.84 -17.21 -2.61
N ILE A 65 3.93 -16.45 -3.26
CA ILE A 65 3.20 -16.95 -4.44
C ILE A 65 4.10 -16.95 -5.68
N MET A 66 4.73 -15.83 -6.02
CA MET A 66 5.62 -15.72 -7.19
C MET A 66 6.99 -16.32 -6.93
N GLY A 67 7.40 -16.45 -5.67
CA GLY A 67 8.70 -16.99 -5.29
C GLY A 67 9.89 -16.11 -5.68
N GLU A 68 9.68 -14.79 -5.76
CA GLU A 68 10.75 -13.83 -6.04
C GLU A 68 11.87 -13.93 -5.00
N LYS A 69 13.12 -13.86 -5.46
CA LYS A 69 14.30 -14.04 -4.61
C LYS A 69 15.06 -12.76 -4.30
N ASN A 70 14.48 -11.63 -4.64
CA ASN A 70 15.04 -10.30 -4.41
C ASN A 70 13.91 -9.25 -4.39
N ILE A 71 14.27 -8.00 -4.08
CA ILE A 71 13.34 -6.89 -3.94
C ILE A 71 13.25 -5.97 -5.18
N ASP A 72 13.67 -6.44 -6.35
CA ASP A 72 13.78 -5.58 -7.52
C ASP A 72 12.43 -5.08 -8.03
N ILE A 73 11.36 -5.88 -7.88
CA ILE A 73 9.99 -5.45 -8.22
C ILE A 73 9.57 -4.30 -7.32
N TRP A 74 9.79 -4.40 -6.01
CA TRP A 74 9.50 -3.30 -5.08
C TRP A 74 10.29 -2.03 -5.42
N LYS A 75 11.59 -2.15 -5.72
CA LYS A 75 12.41 -1.00 -6.11
C LYS A 75 11.89 -0.32 -7.36
N LYS A 76 11.64 -1.09 -8.43
CA LYS A 76 11.13 -0.57 -9.70
C LYS A 76 9.79 0.13 -9.54
N LYS A 77 8.87 -0.48 -8.80
CA LYS A 77 7.56 0.12 -8.56
C LYS A 77 7.66 1.39 -7.71
N LEU A 78 8.49 1.38 -6.66
CA LEU A 78 8.74 2.56 -5.83
C LEU A 78 9.36 3.70 -6.65
N ASP A 79 10.35 3.40 -7.48
CA ASP A 79 11.01 4.40 -8.33
C ASP A 79 10.01 5.06 -9.27
N TRP A 80 9.15 4.26 -9.89
CA TRP A 80 8.09 4.78 -10.75
C TRP A 80 7.07 5.62 -9.95
N ILE A 81 6.64 5.17 -8.75
CA ILE A 81 5.75 5.97 -7.89
C ILE A 81 6.38 7.31 -7.54
N ALA A 82 7.68 7.33 -7.21
CA ALA A 82 8.41 8.55 -6.89
C ALA A 82 8.49 9.51 -8.08
N GLU A 83 8.74 9.00 -9.29
CA GLU A 83 8.74 9.79 -10.53
C GLU A 83 7.38 10.43 -10.81
N GLN A 84 6.28 9.75 -10.44
CA GLN A 84 4.92 10.27 -10.61
C GLN A 84 4.47 11.17 -9.44
N GLY A 85 5.25 11.30 -8.37
CA GLY A 85 4.87 12.03 -7.17
C GLY A 85 3.71 11.40 -6.38
N GLY A 86 3.57 10.08 -6.48
CA GLY A 86 2.49 9.31 -5.86
C GLY A 86 2.78 8.90 -4.41
N MET A 87 1.83 8.23 -3.81
CA MET A 87 1.93 7.65 -2.47
C MET A 87 2.50 6.23 -2.56
N ALA A 88 3.55 5.93 -1.80
CA ALA A 88 4.06 4.59 -1.64
C ALA A 88 3.49 3.98 -0.34
N LEU A 89 2.56 3.07 -0.46
CA LEU A 89 1.98 2.32 0.65
C LEU A 89 2.21 0.82 0.42
N LEU A 90 2.83 0.17 1.40
CA LEU A 90 3.19 -1.24 1.35
C LEU A 90 2.49 -1.99 2.49
N ILE A 91 1.89 -3.13 2.16
CA ILE A 91 1.40 -4.11 3.14
C ILE A 91 2.41 -5.24 3.26
N THR A 92 2.81 -5.55 4.49
CA THR A 92 3.65 -6.69 4.83
C THR A 92 3.06 -7.49 5.98
N HIS A 93 3.36 -8.78 5.99
CA HIS A 93 2.81 -9.71 6.97
C HIS A 93 3.96 -10.38 7.73
N PRO A 94 4.12 -10.08 9.02
CA PRO A 94 5.16 -10.71 9.86
C PRO A 94 5.11 -12.24 9.86
N ASP A 95 3.92 -12.81 9.67
CA ASP A 95 3.70 -14.26 9.64
C ASP A 95 4.42 -14.97 8.48
N TYR A 96 4.74 -14.25 7.40
CA TYR A 96 5.51 -14.78 6.27
C TYR A 96 6.99 -14.43 6.35
N MET A 97 7.46 -13.74 7.41
CA MET A 97 8.85 -13.34 7.56
C MET A 97 9.64 -14.37 8.33
N SER A 98 10.69 -14.93 7.71
CA SER A 98 11.70 -15.74 8.40
C SER A 98 12.82 -14.84 8.92
N PHE A 99 13.07 -14.90 10.22
CA PHE A 99 14.12 -14.13 10.89
C PHE A 99 15.44 -14.93 10.97
N GLU A 100 16.55 -14.23 11.25
CA GLU A 100 17.91 -14.78 11.29
C GLU A 100 18.01 -16.12 12.03
N GLY A 101 18.77 -17.05 11.45
CA GLY A 101 19.03 -18.38 12.03
C GLY A 101 18.02 -19.44 11.65
N LYS A 102 17.01 -19.14 10.86
CA LYS A 102 16.06 -20.10 10.30
C LYS A 102 16.16 -20.11 8.78
N ASN A 103 16.11 -21.30 8.20
CA ASN A 103 15.84 -21.42 6.77
C ASN A 103 14.34 -21.12 6.54
N PRO A 104 13.99 -20.22 5.62
CA PRO A 104 12.59 -19.97 5.30
C PRO A 104 11.88 -21.26 4.88
N SER A 105 10.67 -21.46 5.38
CA SER A 105 9.77 -22.49 4.84
C SER A 105 9.29 -22.10 3.44
N THR A 106 8.49 -22.94 2.82
CA THR A 106 7.88 -22.63 1.51
C THR A 106 6.88 -21.47 1.57
N GLU A 107 6.40 -21.15 2.76
CA GLU A 107 5.43 -20.09 3.03
C GLU A 107 6.06 -18.84 3.67
N GLU A 108 7.38 -18.80 3.71
CA GLU A 108 8.14 -17.70 4.32
C GLU A 108 9.16 -17.11 3.35
N TYR A 109 9.53 -15.85 3.61
CA TYR A 109 10.63 -15.18 2.94
C TYR A 109 11.58 -14.53 3.96
N PRO A 110 12.87 -14.29 3.61
CA PRO A 110 13.81 -13.64 4.53
C PRO A 110 13.36 -12.24 4.92
N ALA A 111 13.20 -11.95 6.22
CA ALA A 111 12.89 -10.62 6.74
C ALA A 111 13.88 -9.53 6.26
N GLU A 112 15.09 -9.97 5.87
CA GLU A 112 16.12 -9.14 5.22
C GLU A 112 15.61 -8.40 3.98
N TYR A 113 14.67 -8.96 3.24
CA TYR A 113 14.10 -8.30 2.05
C TYR A 113 13.39 -7.02 2.44
N TYR A 114 12.60 -7.06 3.50
CA TYR A 114 11.94 -5.86 4.02
C TYR A 114 12.96 -4.84 4.53
N ARG A 115 13.97 -5.28 5.30
CA ARG A 115 15.05 -4.41 5.79
C ARG A 115 15.84 -3.78 4.63
N HIS A 116 16.19 -4.55 3.60
CA HIS A 116 16.87 -4.04 2.41
C HIS A 116 16.04 -3.01 1.66
N PHE A 117 14.73 -3.20 1.60
CA PHE A 117 13.83 -2.25 0.97
C PHE A 117 13.77 -0.93 1.73
N LEU A 118 13.63 -0.96 3.06
CA LEU A 118 13.68 0.25 3.89
C LEU A 118 15.01 0.99 3.76
N ASN A 119 16.13 0.26 3.74
CA ASN A 119 17.46 0.86 3.52
C ASN A 119 17.58 1.49 2.12
N TYR A 120 17.00 0.87 1.11
CA TYR A 120 16.96 1.44 -0.24
C TYR A 120 16.20 2.76 -0.29
N ILE A 121 15.03 2.84 0.34
CA ILE A 121 14.24 4.07 0.46
C ILE A 121 15.08 5.16 1.12
N GLN A 122 15.65 4.83 2.27
CA GLN A 122 16.45 5.79 3.05
C GLN A 122 17.68 6.28 2.29
N ALA A 123 18.38 5.39 1.58
CA ALA A 123 19.59 5.75 0.84
C ALA A 123 19.30 6.59 -0.41
N LYS A 124 18.23 6.24 -1.15
CA LYS A 124 17.94 6.88 -2.44
C LYS A 124 17.09 8.14 -2.34
N TYR A 125 16.15 8.17 -1.39
CA TYR A 125 15.13 9.20 -1.29
C TYR A 125 15.23 10.05 -0.03
N LYS A 126 16.36 9.98 0.70
CA LYS A 126 16.59 10.81 1.88
C LYS A 126 16.26 12.28 1.58
N ASP A 127 15.47 12.88 2.48
CA ASP A 127 15.04 14.29 2.42
C ASP A 127 14.19 14.67 1.19
N SER A 128 13.74 13.69 0.39
CA SER A 128 12.93 13.91 -0.81
C SER A 128 11.52 13.29 -0.75
N TYR A 129 11.13 12.72 0.37
CA TYR A 129 9.79 12.20 0.59
C TYR A 129 9.27 12.58 1.98
N TRP A 130 7.96 12.60 2.10
CA TRP A 130 7.28 12.77 3.37
C TRP A 130 6.96 11.40 3.97
N HIS A 131 7.63 11.06 5.07
CA HIS A 131 7.32 9.85 5.82
C HIS A 131 6.19 10.16 6.82
N ALA A 132 5.00 9.74 6.50
CA ALA A 132 3.77 10.12 7.19
C ALA A 132 2.99 8.91 7.72
N LEU A 133 2.16 9.17 8.71
CA LEU A 133 1.13 8.21 9.10
C LEU A 133 -0.07 8.31 8.14
N PRO A 134 -0.81 7.22 7.92
CA PRO A 134 -2.00 7.23 7.06
C PRO A 134 -2.99 8.34 7.40
N ARG A 135 -3.27 8.56 8.68
CA ARG A 135 -4.16 9.65 9.15
C ARG A 135 -3.70 11.05 8.71
N ASP A 136 -2.38 11.27 8.69
CA ASP A 136 -1.83 12.58 8.34
C ASP A 136 -1.93 12.81 6.83
N VAL A 137 -1.70 11.75 6.04
CA VAL A 137 -1.93 11.76 4.59
C VAL A 137 -3.39 12.05 4.27
N ALA A 138 -4.31 11.32 4.90
CA ALA A 138 -5.74 11.51 4.70
C ALA A 138 -6.19 12.92 5.09
N GLY A 139 -5.72 13.46 6.22
CA GLY A 139 -6.05 14.80 6.68
C GLY A 139 -5.60 15.88 5.69
N ILE A 140 -4.36 15.83 5.22
CA ILE A 140 -3.84 16.78 4.22
C ILE A 140 -4.58 16.63 2.89
N TRP A 141 -4.88 15.40 2.49
CA TRP A 141 -5.64 15.17 1.25
C TRP A 141 -7.03 15.76 1.33
N ALA A 142 -7.74 15.53 2.44
CA ALA A 142 -9.08 16.10 2.67
C ALA A 142 -9.08 17.64 2.70
N GLU A 143 -8.02 18.26 3.21
CA GLU A 143 -7.88 19.71 3.25
C GLU A 143 -7.60 20.29 1.86
N LYS A 144 -6.65 19.69 1.11
CA LYS A 144 -6.22 20.22 -0.20
C LYS A 144 -7.16 19.88 -1.34
N PHE A 145 -7.74 18.71 -1.33
CA PHE A 145 -8.62 18.20 -2.36
C PHE A 145 -10.02 18.06 -1.78
N ARG A 146 -10.72 19.18 -1.71
CA ARG A 146 -12.08 19.19 -1.17
C ARG A 146 -12.93 18.12 -1.85
N LYS A 147 -13.84 17.55 -1.05
CA LYS A 147 -14.85 16.62 -1.54
C LYS A 147 -15.54 17.24 -2.77
N PRO A 148 -15.56 16.57 -3.91
CA PRO A 148 -16.23 17.05 -5.12
C PRO A 148 -17.74 17.22 -4.94
#